data_a31f1c7fc1ac413f5f9c2330ca6540bf
#
_entry.id   a31f1c7fc1ac413f5f9c2330ca6540bf
#
_cell.length_a   1.000
_cell.length_b   1.000
_cell.length_c   1.000
_cell.angle_alpha   90.00
_cell.angle_beta   90.00
_cell.angle_gamma   90.00
#
_symmetry.space_group_name_H-M   'P 1'
#
loop_
_entity.id
_entity.type
_entity.pdbx_description
1 polymer ?
#
loop_
_entity_poly.entity_id
_entity_poly.type
_entity_poly.pdbx_seq_one_letter_code
_entity_poly.pdbx_strand_id
1 'polypeptide(L)'
;KQYERGNWDKFNSIYTMSEVDIDYMNSPDTESFTAVIPNGVDTKKLKYQLRSGNRTIVFVGWMRHLPNRDAISWFIDGIWPIIRESVKPVTLKIVGKGLPSEIIQKVNADSAIHYLGYVDDIYEVVQDSTLSIVPIRIGSGSRLKILESMALGTPVVSTTIGCEGIQASSDEVRLVDDPNTFAAEGLALLDNEEERQKLSVNARALVERRYGWESIGRSASELIQQTIER
;
A
#
# COMPACT_ATOMS: atom_id res chain seq x y z
N LYS A 1 -24.68 3.39 -3.20
CA LYS A 1 -24.53 3.96 -4.57
C LYS A 1 -25.75 4.80 -5.01
N GLN A 2 -26.96 4.22 -5.11
CA GLN A 2 -28.16 4.96 -5.55
C GLN A 2 -28.60 6.02 -4.52
N TYR A 3 -28.51 5.72 -3.22
CA TYR A 3 -28.78 6.66 -2.13
C TYR A 3 -27.78 7.84 -2.11
N GLU A 4 -26.50 7.57 -2.33
CA GLU A 4 -25.46 8.60 -2.37
C GLU A 4 -25.70 9.57 -3.53
N ARG A 5 -25.88 9.05 -4.75
CA ARG A 5 -26.15 9.86 -5.96
C ARG A 5 -27.34 10.81 -5.78
N GLY A 6 -28.44 10.34 -5.17
CA GLY A 6 -29.64 11.15 -4.96
C GLY A 6 -29.50 12.23 -3.87
N ASN A 7 -28.32 12.40 -3.28
CA ASN A 7 -28.06 13.40 -2.25
C ASN A 7 -26.91 14.37 -2.59
N TRP A 8 -26.19 14.17 -3.67
CA TRP A 8 -25.02 15.02 -3.99
C TRP A 8 -25.38 16.49 -4.21
N ASP A 9 -26.51 16.76 -4.86
CA ASP A 9 -27.01 18.12 -5.12
C ASP A 9 -27.39 18.91 -3.86
N LYS A 10 -27.37 18.25 -2.69
CA LYS A 10 -27.64 18.91 -1.40
C LYS A 10 -26.38 19.55 -0.78
N PHE A 11 -25.22 19.34 -1.40
CA PHE A 11 -23.94 19.82 -0.89
C PHE A 11 -23.30 20.77 -1.87
N ASN A 12 -22.68 21.84 -1.36
CA ASN A 12 -21.94 22.81 -2.17
C ASN A 12 -20.60 22.21 -2.64
N SER A 13 -20.03 21.30 -1.85
CA SER A 13 -18.78 20.62 -2.18
C SER A 13 -18.76 19.19 -1.63
N ILE A 14 -18.06 18.31 -2.35
CA ILE A 14 -17.86 16.92 -2.00
C ILE A 14 -16.37 16.60 -2.11
N TYR A 15 -15.80 16.08 -1.04
CA TYR A 15 -14.40 15.69 -1.00
C TYR A 15 -14.27 14.18 -0.99
N THR A 16 -13.45 13.64 -1.87
CA THR A 16 -13.17 12.20 -1.98
C THR A 16 -11.75 11.88 -1.53
N MET A 17 -11.45 10.59 -1.34
CA MET A 17 -10.12 10.17 -0.95
C MET A 17 -9.21 9.83 -2.15
N SER A 18 -9.77 9.72 -3.36
CA SER A 18 -9.02 9.40 -4.58
C SER A 18 -9.69 9.97 -5.82
N GLU A 19 -8.93 10.11 -6.92
CA GLU A 19 -9.44 10.49 -8.24
C GLU A 19 -10.45 9.45 -8.77
N VAL A 20 -10.24 8.18 -8.47
CA VAL A 20 -11.18 7.11 -8.88
C VAL A 20 -12.56 7.33 -8.28
N ASP A 21 -12.65 7.87 -7.07
CA ASP A 21 -13.91 8.21 -6.44
C ASP A 21 -14.56 9.43 -7.11
N ILE A 22 -13.76 10.43 -7.54
CA ILE A 22 -14.26 11.57 -8.33
C ILE A 22 -14.84 11.11 -9.66
N ASP A 23 -14.12 10.29 -10.40
CA ASP A 23 -14.59 9.78 -11.70
C ASP A 23 -15.91 9.01 -11.55
N TYR A 24 -16.06 8.29 -10.43
CA TYR A 24 -17.33 7.64 -10.10
C TYR A 24 -18.45 8.64 -9.79
N MET A 25 -18.13 9.82 -9.24
CA MET A 25 -19.08 10.87 -8.86
C MET A 25 -19.39 11.84 -10.00
N ASN A 26 -18.48 12.03 -10.97
CA ASN A 26 -18.69 12.90 -12.11
C ASN A 26 -19.86 12.41 -12.97
N SER A 27 -21.06 12.70 -12.50
CA SER A 27 -22.30 12.65 -13.28
C SER A 27 -22.49 14.01 -13.96
N PRO A 28 -22.96 14.06 -15.23
CA PRO A 28 -23.23 15.33 -15.92
C PRO A 28 -24.19 16.26 -15.18
N ASP A 29 -24.89 15.75 -14.19
CA ASP A 29 -25.93 16.46 -13.45
C ASP A 29 -25.47 16.99 -12.08
N THR A 30 -24.17 16.91 -11.72
CA THR A 30 -23.68 17.36 -10.40
C THR A 30 -23.08 18.76 -10.50
N GLU A 31 -23.76 19.77 -9.95
CA GLU A 31 -23.24 21.16 -9.83
C GLU A 31 -22.28 21.36 -8.67
N SER A 32 -22.13 20.36 -7.79
CA SER A 32 -21.29 20.43 -6.61
C SER A 32 -19.79 20.45 -6.97
N PHE A 33 -19.02 21.26 -6.27
CA PHE A 33 -17.55 21.23 -6.38
C PHE A 33 -17.00 19.91 -5.85
N THR A 34 -16.20 19.22 -6.66
CA THR A 34 -15.56 17.96 -6.27
C THR A 34 -14.05 18.10 -6.23
N ALA A 35 -13.40 17.60 -5.19
CA ALA A 35 -11.95 17.57 -5.08
C ALA A 35 -11.46 16.39 -4.24
N VAL A 36 -10.17 16.05 -4.37
CA VAL A 36 -9.54 14.98 -3.61
C VAL A 36 -8.87 15.54 -2.36
N ILE A 37 -9.23 14.97 -1.20
CA ILE A 37 -8.46 15.08 0.05
C ILE A 37 -8.03 13.64 0.41
N PRO A 38 -6.81 13.22 0.04
CA PRO A 38 -6.40 11.83 0.18
C PRO A 38 -6.18 11.42 1.64
N ASN A 39 -6.18 10.13 1.90
CA ASN A 39 -5.65 9.59 3.14
C ASN A 39 -4.15 9.88 3.25
N GLY A 40 -3.69 10.11 4.49
CA GLY A 40 -2.31 10.45 4.75
C GLY A 40 -1.67 9.68 5.88
N VAL A 41 -0.39 9.94 6.08
CA VAL A 41 0.43 9.37 7.15
C VAL A 41 1.19 10.47 7.89
N ASP A 42 1.54 10.18 9.14
CA ASP A 42 2.36 11.08 9.96
C ASP A 42 3.86 10.86 9.65
N THR A 43 4.37 11.64 8.72
CA THR A 43 5.77 11.60 8.29
C THR A 43 6.76 12.03 9.38
N LYS A 44 6.29 12.71 10.43
CA LYS A 44 7.11 13.07 11.59
C LYS A 44 7.26 11.90 12.55
N LYS A 45 6.20 11.10 12.72
CA LYS A 45 6.19 9.91 13.53
C LYS A 45 6.90 8.75 12.82
N LEU A 46 6.61 8.55 11.54
CA LEU A 46 7.21 7.50 10.71
C LEU A 46 8.59 7.96 10.23
N LYS A 47 9.63 7.61 10.99
CA LYS A 47 11.01 8.00 10.68
C LYS A 47 11.55 7.20 9.52
N TYR A 48 12.01 7.92 8.48
CA TYR A 48 12.66 7.30 7.35
C TYR A 48 13.97 6.65 7.75
N GLN A 49 14.14 5.39 7.39
CA GLN A 49 15.39 4.67 7.53
C GLN A 49 15.44 3.53 6.52
N LEU A 50 16.30 3.65 5.52
CA LEU A 50 16.60 2.51 4.66
C LEU A 50 17.52 1.57 5.43
N ARG A 51 17.11 0.33 5.64
CA ARG A 51 17.96 -0.70 6.24
C ARG A 51 18.60 -1.58 5.16
N SER A 52 19.81 -2.05 5.44
CA SER A 52 20.51 -2.98 4.56
C SER A 52 19.74 -4.29 4.44
N GLY A 53 19.75 -4.84 3.23
CA GLY A 53 18.91 -5.99 2.88
C GLY A 53 19.25 -7.27 3.66
N ASN A 54 18.36 -7.66 4.55
CA ASN A 54 18.38 -8.96 5.23
C ASN A 54 17.54 -10.01 4.48
N ARG A 55 17.11 -9.71 3.24
CA ARG A 55 16.23 -10.53 2.40
C ARG A 55 14.94 -10.94 3.09
N THR A 56 14.36 -10.01 3.85
CA THR A 56 13.08 -10.19 4.51
C THR A 56 11.99 -9.47 3.74
N ILE A 57 10.95 -10.20 3.37
CA ILE A 57 9.72 -9.69 2.76
C ILE A 57 8.67 -9.59 3.86
N VAL A 58 7.91 -8.50 3.91
CA VAL A 58 6.80 -8.35 4.84
C VAL A 58 5.47 -8.16 4.13
N PHE A 59 4.46 -8.87 4.59
CA PHE A 59 3.05 -8.65 4.28
C PHE A 59 2.30 -8.22 5.54
N VAL A 60 1.57 -7.10 5.43
CA VAL A 60 0.77 -6.55 6.53
C VAL A 60 -0.70 -6.56 6.18
N GLY A 61 -1.54 -7.10 7.04
CA GLY A 61 -2.98 -7.06 6.83
C GLY A 61 -3.82 -7.75 7.89
N TRP A 62 -5.04 -7.27 8.07
CA TRP A 62 -6.04 -7.99 8.86
C TRP A 62 -6.65 -9.11 8.01
N MET A 63 -6.39 -10.38 8.36
CA MET A 63 -6.69 -11.53 7.51
C MET A 63 -8.18 -11.92 7.52
N ARG A 64 -9.01 -11.36 8.41
CA ARG A 64 -10.46 -11.48 8.29
C ARG A 64 -11.03 -10.68 7.11
N HIS A 65 -10.30 -9.69 6.62
CA HIS A 65 -10.66 -8.93 5.43
C HIS A 65 -10.32 -9.73 4.17
N LEU A 66 -11.32 -10.00 3.33
CA LEU A 66 -11.19 -10.85 2.15
C LEU A 66 -10.04 -10.45 1.21
N PRO A 67 -9.83 -9.16 0.86
CA PRO A 67 -8.72 -8.74 0.02
C PRO A 67 -7.34 -9.14 0.56
N ASN A 68 -7.12 -9.03 1.86
CA ASN A 68 -5.83 -9.40 2.46
C ASN A 68 -5.63 -10.92 2.47
N ARG A 69 -6.72 -11.68 2.70
CA ARG A 69 -6.69 -13.15 2.68
C ARG A 69 -6.42 -13.69 1.28
N ASP A 70 -7.09 -13.15 0.28
CA ASP A 70 -6.86 -13.49 -1.12
C ASP A 70 -5.41 -13.16 -1.53
N ALA A 71 -4.95 -11.96 -1.20
CA ALA A 71 -3.60 -11.50 -1.51
C ALA A 71 -2.51 -12.41 -0.96
N ILE A 72 -2.57 -12.75 0.33
CA ILE A 72 -1.53 -13.59 0.94
C ILE A 72 -1.60 -15.04 0.45
N SER A 73 -2.80 -15.57 0.17
CA SER A 73 -2.94 -16.91 -0.42
C SER A 73 -2.32 -16.94 -1.82
N TRP A 74 -2.65 -15.97 -2.66
CA TRP A 74 -2.09 -15.85 -4.01
C TRP A 74 -0.56 -15.70 -4.00
N PHE A 75 -0.03 -14.90 -3.06
CA PHE A 75 1.41 -14.73 -2.92
C PHE A 75 2.09 -16.04 -2.52
N ILE A 76 1.59 -16.74 -1.52
CA ILE A 76 2.16 -18.01 -1.03
C ILE A 76 2.09 -19.11 -2.12
N ASP A 77 0.98 -19.16 -2.88
CA ASP A 77 0.76 -20.23 -3.85
C ASP A 77 1.47 -19.98 -5.18
N GLY A 78 1.52 -18.73 -5.65
CA GLY A 78 1.97 -18.40 -7.00
C GLY A 78 3.30 -17.67 -7.10
N ILE A 79 3.68 -16.88 -6.07
CA ILE A 79 4.84 -15.98 -6.14
C ILE A 79 5.98 -16.47 -5.24
N TRP A 80 5.65 -16.83 -4.00
CA TRP A 80 6.64 -17.24 -3.01
C TRP A 80 7.51 -18.41 -3.45
N PRO A 81 7.01 -19.50 -4.08
CA PRO A 81 7.84 -20.61 -4.54
C PRO A 81 8.94 -20.16 -5.50
N ILE A 82 8.64 -19.25 -6.43
CA ILE A 82 9.60 -18.70 -7.41
C ILE A 82 10.72 -17.96 -6.68
N ILE A 83 10.36 -17.09 -5.73
CA ILE A 83 11.35 -16.35 -4.93
C ILE A 83 12.19 -17.31 -4.08
N ARG A 84 11.55 -18.26 -3.44
CA ARG A 84 12.17 -19.21 -2.51
C ARG A 84 13.19 -20.15 -3.18
N GLU A 85 12.96 -20.50 -4.43
CA GLU A 85 13.89 -21.28 -5.25
C GLU A 85 15.07 -20.46 -5.76
N SER A 86 14.83 -19.19 -6.10
CA SER A 86 15.82 -18.31 -6.74
C SER A 86 16.84 -17.73 -5.76
N VAL A 87 16.49 -17.44 -4.51
CA VAL A 87 17.37 -16.79 -3.54
C VAL A 87 17.28 -17.43 -2.14
N LYS A 88 18.45 -17.65 -1.51
CA LYS A 88 18.57 -18.16 -0.13
C LYS A 88 19.74 -17.46 0.59
N PRO A 89 19.59 -17.11 1.87
CA PRO A 89 18.35 -17.17 2.66
C PRO A 89 17.35 -16.07 2.26
N VAL A 90 16.07 -16.34 2.34
CA VAL A 90 14.97 -15.37 2.22
C VAL A 90 13.89 -15.68 3.24
N THR A 91 13.27 -14.68 3.82
CA THR A 91 12.23 -14.83 4.84
C THR A 91 10.97 -14.04 4.46
N LEU A 92 9.80 -14.64 4.66
CA LEU A 92 8.50 -13.97 4.56
C LEU A 92 7.91 -13.79 5.95
N LYS A 93 7.70 -12.55 6.38
CA LYS A 93 6.96 -12.19 7.60
C LYS A 93 5.51 -11.83 7.24
N ILE A 94 4.55 -12.45 7.91
CA ILE A 94 3.12 -12.17 7.76
C ILE A 94 2.62 -11.56 9.07
N VAL A 95 2.17 -10.31 9.01
CA VAL A 95 1.72 -9.54 10.19
C VAL A 95 0.22 -9.26 10.10
N GLY A 96 -0.48 -9.49 11.20
CA GLY A 96 -1.91 -9.24 11.35
C GLY A 96 -2.69 -10.45 11.84
N LYS A 97 -3.87 -10.20 12.44
CA LYS A 97 -4.70 -11.27 13.04
C LYS A 97 -5.59 -12.00 12.03
N GLY A 98 -5.94 -13.22 12.36
CA GLY A 98 -7.05 -13.95 11.72
C GLY A 98 -6.66 -14.71 10.46
N LEU A 99 -5.42 -15.19 10.35
CA LEU A 99 -4.98 -16.06 9.25
C LEU A 99 -5.80 -17.36 9.26
N PRO A 100 -6.43 -17.75 8.13
CA PRO A 100 -7.20 -19.00 8.04
C PRO A 100 -6.35 -20.24 8.24
N SER A 101 -6.98 -21.31 8.73
CA SER A 101 -6.30 -22.60 9.01
C SER A 101 -5.60 -23.19 7.79
N GLU A 102 -6.20 -23.05 6.61
CA GLU A 102 -5.64 -23.54 5.35
C GLU A 102 -4.31 -22.85 5.02
N ILE A 103 -4.23 -21.53 5.27
CA ILE A 103 -3.00 -20.77 5.03
C ILE A 103 -1.98 -21.04 6.15
N ILE A 104 -2.42 -21.21 7.41
CA ILE A 104 -1.54 -21.60 8.52
C ILE A 104 -0.82 -22.93 8.21
N GLN A 105 -1.51 -23.90 7.62
CA GLN A 105 -0.88 -25.18 7.23
C GLN A 105 0.25 -24.98 6.22
N LYS A 106 0.06 -24.10 5.21
CA LYS A 106 1.09 -23.75 4.22
C LYS A 106 2.27 -23.03 4.87
N VAL A 107 1.98 -22.07 5.76
CA VAL A 107 3.00 -21.34 6.53
C VAL A 107 3.85 -22.29 7.36
N ASN A 108 3.23 -23.25 8.07
CA ASN A 108 3.95 -24.22 8.90
C ASN A 108 4.76 -25.25 8.08
N ALA A 109 4.45 -25.41 6.80
CA ALA A 109 5.19 -26.31 5.91
C ALA A 109 6.50 -25.72 5.37
N ASP A 110 6.69 -24.39 5.44
CA ASP A 110 7.93 -23.73 5.03
C ASP A 110 8.53 -22.92 6.20
N SER A 111 9.68 -23.34 6.69
CA SER A 111 10.39 -22.70 7.79
C SER A 111 10.86 -21.27 7.50
N ALA A 112 10.80 -20.82 6.25
CA ALA A 112 11.14 -19.45 5.86
C ALA A 112 9.91 -18.49 5.91
N ILE A 113 8.71 -19.00 6.20
CA ILE A 113 7.52 -18.18 6.38
C ILE A 113 7.20 -18.06 7.88
N HIS A 114 7.13 -16.84 8.37
CA HIS A 114 6.82 -16.56 9.77
C HIS A 114 5.49 -15.78 9.89
N TYR A 115 4.48 -16.42 10.46
CA TYR A 115 3.25 -15.74 10.85
C TYR A 115 3.41 -15.15 12.25
N LEU A 116 3.54 -13.84 12.33
CA LEU A 116 3.76 -13.10 13.58
C LEU A 116 2.45 -12.78 14.32
N GLY A 117 1.30 -12.91 13.63
CA GLY A 117 0.03 -12.51 14.23
C GLY A 117 -0.04 -11.01 14.50
N TYR A 118 -0.53 -10.66 15.69
CA TYR A 118 -0.51 -9.29 16.18
C TYR A 118 0.87 -8.95 16.73
N VAL A 119 1.36 -7.77 16.40
CA VAL A 119 2.59 -7.19 16.93
C VAL A 119 2.29 -5.82 17.53
N ASP A 120 2.99 -5.45 18.59
CA ASP A 120 2.78 -4.17 19.28
C ASP A 120 3.26 -2.99 18.42
N ASP A 121 4.38 -3.14 17.72
CA ASP A 121 4.90 -2.16 16.78
C ASP A 121 5.04 -2.78 15.38
N ILE A 122 4.07 -2.46 14.53
CA ILE A 122 4.06 -2.90 13.14
C ILE A 122 5.09 -2.15 12.29
N TYR A 123 5.37 -0.91 12.65
CA TYR A 123 6.30 -0.06 11.91
C TYR A 123 7.73 -0.55 12.05
N GLU A 124 8.11 -1.05 13.22
CA GLU A 124 9.41 -1.68 13.44
C GLU A 124 9.57 -2.91 12.54
N VAL A 125 8.55 -3.78 12.46
CA VAL A 125 8.61 -4.98 11.62
C VAL A 125 8.71 -4.63 10.13
N VAL A 126 7.96 -3.62 9.68
CA VAL A 126 8.03 -3.14 8.29
C VAL A 126 9.40 -2.54 7.99
N GLN A 127 9.90 -1.68 8.85
CA GLN A 127 11.20 -1.02 8.69
C GLN A 127 12.38 -1.99 8.74
N ASP A 128 12.27 -3.07 9.52
CA ASP A 128 13.27 -4.16 9.56
C ASP A 128 13.24 -5.07 8.33
N SER A 129 12.27 -4.91 7.46
CA SER A 129 12.14 -5.72 6.25
C SER A 129 12.78 -5.06 5.06
N THR A 130 13.35 -5.86 4.16
CA THR A 130 13.96 -5.39 2.91
C THR A 130 12.91 -4.89 1.92
N LEU A 131 11.71 -5.51 1.94
CA LEU A 131 10.67 -5.31 0.96
C LEU A 131 9.29 -5.48 1.61
N SER A 132 8.38 -4.56 1.33
CA SER A 132 6.95 -4.68 1.64
C SER A 132 6.16 -5.10 0.40
N ILE A 133 5.27 -6.08 0.54
CA ILE A 133 4.44 -6.54 -0.57
C ILE A 133 2.96 -6.25 -0.33
N VAL A 134 2.27 -5.82 -1.40
CA VAL A 134 0.84 -5.54 -1.40
C VAL A 134 0.16 -6.21 -2.60
N PRO A 135 0.10 -7.55 -2.63
CA PRO A 135 -0.39 -8.34 -3.77
C PRO A 135 -1.94 -8.42 -3.77
N ILE A 136 -2.62 -7.29 -3.59
CA ILE A 136 -4.09 -7.21 -3.51
C ILE A 136 -4.69 -7.21 -4.90
N ARG A 137 -5.60 -8.14 -5.18
CA ARG A 137 -6.25 -8.31 -6.49
C ARG A 137 -7.72 -7.90 -6.50
N ILE A 138 -8.32 -7.69 -5.34
CA ILE A 138 -9.74 -7.36 -5.19
C ILE A 138 -9.94 -6.28 -4.14
N GLY A 139 -11.02 -5.50 -4.27
CA GLY A 139 -11.36 -4.40 -3.38
C GLY A 139 -10.99 -3.03 -3.95
N SER A 140 -11.40 -1.97 -3.27
CA SER A 140 -11.17 -0.57 -3.65
C SER A 140 -10.64 0.25 -2.47
N GLY A 141 -10.22 1.49 -2.74
CA GLY A 141 -9.76 2.47 -1.76
C GLY A 141 -8.26 2.45 -1.48
N SER A 142 -7.74 3.56 -0.99
CA SER A 142 -6.31 3.77 -0.72
C SER A 142 -5.76 2.83 0.37
N ARG A 143 -4.62 2.23 0.10
CA ARG A 143 -3.97 1.28 1.00
C ARG A 143 -2.92 2.00 1.85
N LEU A 144 -3.28 2.44 3.06
CA LEU A 144 -2.38 3.12 3.99
C LEU A 144 -1.06 2.38 4.21
N LYS A 145 -1.07 1.04 4.21
CA LYS A 145 0.15 0.22 4.35
C LYS A 145 1.23 0.52 3.30
N ILE A 146 0.85 0.97 2.09
CA ILE A 146 1.80 1.42 1.07
C ILE A 146 2.45 2.72 1.50
N LEU A 147 1.63 3.73 1.87
CA LEU A 147 2.12 5.02 2.33
C LEU A 147 2.98 4.90 3.60
N GLU A 148 2.60 4.02 4.52
CA GLU A 148 3.37 3.71 5.73
C GLU A 148 4.71 3.07 5.39
N SER A 149 4.75 2.06 4.50
CA SER A 149 6.01 1.44 4.05
C SER A 149 6.92 2.45 3.36
N MET A 150 6.37 3.26 2.44
CA MET A 150 7.11 4.34 1.76
C MET A 150 7.66 5.37 2.75
N ALA A 151 6.85 5.78 3.74
CA ALA A 151 7.27 6.71 4.77
C ALA A 151 8.41 6.18 5.64
N LEU A 152 8.40 4.89 5.93
CA LEU A 152 9.43 4.21 6.72
C LEU A 152 10.73 3.96 5.94
N GLY A 153 10.70 4.05 4.61
CA GLY A 153 11.83 3.78 3.74
C GLY A 153 11.89 2.33 3.22
N THR A 154 10.83 1.55 3.43
CA THR A 154 10.74 0.17 2.94
C THR A 154 10.18 0.16 1.52
N PRO A 155 10.94 -0.30 0.51
CA PRO A 155 10.47 -0.42 -0.87
C PRO A 155 9.20 -1.28 -0.98
N VAL A 156 8.34 -0.95 -1.94
CA VAL A 156 7.05 -1.62 -2.12
C VAL A 156 6.94 -2.26 -3.50
N VAL A 157 6.52 -3.53 -3.53
CA VAL A 157 5.97 -4.18 -4.74
C VAL A 157 4.48 -4.41 -4.52
N SER A 158 3.67 -3.94 -5.43
CA SER A 158 2.20 -4.01 -5.36
C SER A 158 1.59 -4.43 -6.68
N THR A 159 0.37 -4.93 -6.64
CA THR A 159 -0.49 -4.96 -7.82
C THR A 159 -1.04 -3.57 -8.12
N THR A 160 -1.53 -3.35 -9.32
CA THR A 160 -2.22 -2.12 -9.71
C THR A 160 -3.42 -1.84 -8.79
N ILE A 161 -4.24 -2.86 -8.51
CA ILE A 161 -5.37 -2.75 -7.56
C ILE A 161 -4.87 -2.50 -6.12
N GLY A 162 -3.72 -3.07 -5.74
CA GLY A 162 -3.11 -2.83 -4.44
C GLY A 162 -2.71 -1.38 -4.22
N CYS A 163 -2.31 -0.67 -5.27
CA CYS A 163 -1.89 0.73 -5.25
C CYS A 163 -2.99 1.73 -5.66
N GLU A 164 -4.22 1.25 -5.88
CA GLU A 164 -5.34 2.10 -6.29
C GLU A 164 -5.53 3.28 -5.33
N GLY A 165 -5.75 4.48 -5.89
CA GLY A 165 -5.92 5.73 -5.14
C GLY A 165 -4.62 6.37 -4.64
N ILE A 166 -3.45 5.78 -4.96
CA ILE A 166 -2.14 6.37 -4.69
C ILE A 166 -1.49 6.72 -6.04
N GLN A 167 -1.26 8.02 -6.26
CA GLN A 167 -0.64 8.52 -7.49
C GLN A 167 0.88 8.36 -7.40
N ALA A 168 1.37 7.15 -7.59
CA ALA A 168 2.78 6.79 -7.63
C ALA A 168 3.18 6.24 -9.00
N SER A 169 4.41 6.50 -9.41
CA SER A 169 5.00 5.97 -10.65
C SER A 169 5.90 4.76 -10.38
N SER A 170 6.49 4.21 -11.42
CA SER A 170 7.50 3.15 -11.30
C SER A 170 8.77 3.59 -10.56
N ASP A 171 8.98 4.89 -10.37
CA ASP A 171 10.11 5.41 -9.59
C ASP A 171 9.88 5.36 -8.07
N GLU A 172 8.63 5.19 -7.62
CA GLU A 172 8.25 5.17 -6.20
C GLU A 172 7.71 3.81 -5.74
N VAL A 173 7.15 3.01 -6.68
CA VAL A 173 6.57 1.69 -6.37
C VAL A 173 6.71 0.77 -7.56
N ARG A 174 6.94 -0.53 -7.36
CA ARG A 174 6.86 -1.52 -8.43
C ARG A 174 5.43 -2.02 -8.54
N LEU A 175 4.79 -1.79 -9.72
CA LEU A 175 3.41 -2.20 -10.00
C LEU A 175 3.40 -3.37 -10.98
N VAL A 176 2.94 -4.52 -10.52
CA VAL A 176 2.93 -5.77 -11.29
C VAL A 176 1.75 -6.66 -10.91
N ASP A 177 1.04 -7.16 -11.92
CA ASP A 177 -0.18 -7.96 -11.72
C ASP A 177 0.01 -9.46 -12.06
N ASP A 178 1.14 -9.82 -12.65
CA ASP A 178 1.49 -11.18 -13.01
C ASP A 178 2.42 -11.84 -11.97
N PRO A 179 2.21 -13.11 -11.57
CA PRO A 179 3.01 -13.75 -10.52
C PRO A 179 4.51 -13.84 -10.83
N ASN A 180 4.88 -14.14 -12.08
CA ASN A 180 6.28 -14.29 -12.47
C ASN A 180 6.99 -12.94 -12.46
N THR A 181 6.34 -11.91 -12.99
CA THR A 181 6.86 -10.53 -12.98
C THR A 181 6.91 -10.00 -11.55
N PHE A 182 5.93 -10.31 -10.70
CA PHE A 182 5.95 -9.92 -9.30
C PHE A 182 7.13 -10.55 -8.55
N ALA A 183 7.39 -11.83 -8.80
CA ALA A 183 8.57 -12.51 -8.26
C ALA A 183 9.88 -11.89 -8.77
N ALA A 184 9.96 -11.59 -10.08
CA ALA A 184 11.15 -11.00 -10.69
C ALA A 184 11.47 -9.61 -10.10
N GLU A 185 10.48 -8.73 -9.95
CA GLU A 185 10.66 -7.41 -9.32
C GLU A 185 11.04 -7.55 -7.83
N GLY A 186 10.41 -8.50 -7.11
CA GLY A 186 10.79 -8.81 -5.74
C GLY A 186 12.24 -9.25 -5.63
N LEU A 187 12.70 -10.16 -6.49
CA LEU A 187 14.07 -10.65 -6.53
C LEU A 187 15.07 -9.54 -6.88
N ALA A 188 14.75 -8.70 -7.87
CA ALA A 188 15.58 -7.57 -8.25
C ALA A 188 15.81 -6.62 -7.06
N LEU A 189 14.75 -6.31 -6.31
CA LEU A 189 14.85 -5.46 -5.11
C LEU A 189 15.56 -6.18 -3.94
N LEU A 190 15.44 -7.50 -3.79
CA LEU A 190 16.16 -8.24 -2.75
C LEU A 190 17.69 -8.23 -2.97
N ASP A 191 18.14 -8.24 -4.21
CA ASP A 191 19.55 -8.38 -4.56
C ASP A 191 20.24 -7.04 -4.91
N ASN A 192 19.49 -6.00 -5.28
CA ASN A 192 20.05 -4.71 -5.68
C ASN A 192 19.77 -3.60 -4.65
N GLU A 193 20.81 -3.26 -3.87
CA GLU A 193 20.72 -2.21 -2.84
C GLU A 193 20.56 -0.81 -3.43
N GLU A 194 21.21 -0.51 -4.54
CA GLU A 194 21.14 0.80 -5.20
C GLU A 194 19.70 1.07 -5.70
N GLU A 195 19.10 0.06 -6.30
CA GLU A 195 17.69 0.13 -6.77
C GLU A 195 16.73 0.32 -5.60
N ARG A 196 16.92 -0.41 -4.48
CA ARG A 196 16.13 -0.20 -3.26
C ARG A 196 16.26 1.22 -2.73
N GLN A 197 17.49 1.74 -2.69
CA GLN A 197 17.76 3.09 -2.19
C GLN A 197 17.06 4.15 -3.06
N LYS A 198 17.19 4.04 -4.38
CA LYS A 198 16.55 4.95 -5.32
C LYS A 198 15.04 4.95 -5.15
N LEU A 199 14.42 3.76 -5.16
CA LEU A 199 12.97 3.59 -4.98
C LEU A 199 12.50 4.15 -3.64
N SER A 200 13.20 3.84 -2.57
CA SER A 200 12.89 4.27 -1.20
C SER A 200 12.95 5.80 -1.03
N VAL A 201 13.99 6.45 -1.55
CA VAL A 201 14.13 7.93 -1.49
C VAL A 201 13.00 8.60 -2.25
N ASN A 202 12.70 8.14 -3.45
CA ASN A 202 11.62 8.71 -4.28
C ASN A 202 10.25 8.50 -3.63
N ALA A 203 9.99 7.29 -3.10
CA ALA A 203 8.76 6.96 -2.40
C ALA A 203 8.55 7.85 -1.16
N ARG A 204 9.61 8.07 -0.36
CA ARG A 204 9.57 8.99 0.80
C ARG A 204 9.25 10.42 0.37
N ALA A 205 9.91 10.92 -0.67
CA ALA A 205 9.67 12.26 -1.19
C ALA A 205 8.23 12.43 -1.70
N LEU A 206 7.67 11.43 -2.37
CA LEU A 206 6.26 11.42 -2.78
C LEU A 206 5.33 11.54 -1.57
N VAL A 207 5.55 10.70 -0.54
CA VAL A 207 4.71 10.71 0.67
C VAL A 207 4.77 12.06 1.38
N GLU A 208 5.94 12.64 1.57
CA GLU A 208 6.09 13.95 2.21
C GLU A 208 5.40 15.05 1.43
N ARG A 209 5.49 15.03 0.12
CA ARG A 209 4.92 16.05 -0.75
C ARG A 209 3.39 15.96 -0.84
N ARG A 210 2.81 14.74 -0.89
CA ARG A 210 1.39 14.54 -1.23
C ARG A 210 0.55 13.90 -0.14
N TYR A 211 1.14 13.03 0.68
CA TYR A 211 0.43 12.16 1.61
C TYR A 211 0.81 12.37 3.09
N GLY A 212 1.69 13.32 3.39
CA GLY A 212 1.95 13.76 4.76
C GLY A 212 0.79 14.63 5.28
N TRP A 213 0.33 14.41 6.51
CA TRP A 213 -0.79 15.16 7.08
C TRP A 213 -0.63 16.69 7.01
N GLU A 214 0.60 17.21 7.08
CA GLU A 214 0.85 18.64 6.94
C GLU A 214 0.60 19.15 5.51
N SER A 215 0.99 18.38 4.50
CA SER A 215 0.74 18.71 3.10
C SER A 215 -0.76 18.62 2.79
N ILE A 216 -1.41 17.56 3.23
CA ILE A 216 -2.86 17.38 3.06
C ILE A 216 -3.63 18.49 3.75
N GLY A 217 -3.24 18.87 4.97
CA GLY A 217 -3.90 19.97 5.71
C GLY A 217 -3.83 21.32 4.98
N ARG A 218 -2.69 21.65 4.36
CA ARG A 218 -2.57 22.87 3.53
C ARG A 218 -3.49 22.80 2.31
N SER A 219 -3.42 21.72 1.54
CA SER A 219 -4.26 21.57 0.35
C SER A 219 -5.75 21.55 0.69
N ALA A 220 -6.14 20.89 1.78
CA ALA A 220 -7.53 20.87 2.24
C ALA A 220 -8.02 22.28 2.63
N SER A 221 -7.19 23.08 3.31
CA SER A 221 -7.54 24.48 3.66
C SER A 221 -7.75 25.33 2.40
N GLU A 222 -6.88 25.20 1.40
CA GLU A 222 -7.01 25.92 0.12
C GLU A 222 -8.29 25.51 -0.62
N LEU A 223 -8.61 24.23 -0.69
CA LEU A 223 -9.81 23.71 -1.33
C LEU A 223 -11.09 24.18 -0.64
N ILE A 224 -11.11 24.18 0.70
CA ILE A 224 -12.25 24.68 1.49
C ILE A 224 -12.44 26.19 1.26
N GLN A 225 -11.37 26.97 1.23
CA GLN A 225 -11.45 28.41 0.96
C GLN A 225 -12.01 28.68 -0.44
N GLN A 226 -11.56 27.97 -1.47
CA GLN A 226 -12.12 28.06 -2.83
C GLN A 226 -13.62 27.74 -2.88
N THR A 227 -14.09 26.85 -2.02
CA THR A 227 -15.52 26.50 -1.94
C THR A 227 -16.35 27.63 -1.30
N ILE A 228 -15.78 28.35 -0.33
CA ILE A 228 -16.47 29.47 0.36
C ILE A 228 -16.57 30.72 -0.53
N GLU A 229 -15.61 30.90 -1.43
CA GLU A 229 -15.52 32.05 -2.35
C GLU A 229 -16.42 31.89 -3.61
N ARG A 230 -17.01 30.72 -3.84
CA ARG A 230 -17.95 30.42 -4.92
C ARG A 230 -19.40 30.70 -4.52
#